data_90a94da4dd49b4edac113cc9c0961099
#
_entry.id   90a94da4dd49b4edac113cc9c0961099
#
_cell.length_a   1.000
_cell.length_b   1.000
_cell.length_c   1.000
_cell.angle_alpha   90.00
_cell.angle_beta   90.00
_cell.angle_gamma   90.00
#
_symmetry.space_group_name_H-M   'P 1'
#
loop_
_entity.id
_entity.type
_entity.pdbx_description
1 polymer ?
#
loop_
_entity_poly.entity_id
_entity_poly.type
_entity_poly.pdbx_seq_one_letter_code
_entity_poly.pdbx_strand_id
1 'polypeptide(L)'
;MATYDALAVVPPTPADFGADGLPLLQDGRGRRYTYARISLTDRCDMACVYCMPPGGEDEHAVRDELMSFEEVARLVQVLAAMGVTRVRFTGGEPLVRKDIVRLVALTHRLAPQVELVMTTNAGRLAELAGPLAEAGLRGVNVSIDSLDEARFAE
;
A
#
# COMPACT_ATOMS: atom_id res chain seq x y z
N MET A 1 -9.29 35.38 -9.13
CA MET A 1 -8.06 34.92 -8.42
C MET A 1 -8.45 34.68 -6.98
N ALA A 2 -8.57 33.44 -6.55
CA ALA A 2 -8.80 33.12 -5.14
C ALA A 2 -7.47 33.26 -4.41
N THR A 3 -7.41 34.22 -3.49
CA THR A 3 -6.28 34.37 -2.56
C THR A 3 -6.28 33.16 -1.64
N TYR A 4 -5.28 32.31 -1.73
CA TYR A 4 -4.99 31.32 -0.68
C TYR A 4 -4.58 32.12 0.56
N ASP A 5 -5.51 32.27 1.49
CA ASP A 5 -5.18 32.72 2.83
C ASP A 5 -4.12 31.77 3.39
N ALA A 6 -3.00 32.34 3.81
CA ALA A 6 -1.95 31.58 4.48
C ALA A 6 -2.59 30.82 5.64
N LEU A 7 -2.60 29.49 5.55
CA LEU A 7 -3.06 28.63 6.64
C LEU A 7 -2.27 29.02 7.88
N ALA A 8 -2.95 29.57 8.88
CA ALA A 8 -2.34 29.88 10.16
C ALA A 8 -1.75 28.59 10.71
N VAL A 9 -0.42 28.52 10.81
CA VAL A 9 0.28 27.38 11.39
C VAL A 9 -0.06 27.36 12.88
N VAL A 10 -1.00 26.51 13.26
CA VAL A 10 -1.30 26.27 14.68
C VAL A 10 -0.12 25.45 15.24
N PRO A 11 0.55 25.91 16.30
CA PRO A 11 1.65 25.15 16.89
C PRO A 11 1.11 23.79 17.40
N PRO A 12 1.89 22.71 17.24
CA PRO A 12 1.48 21.39 17.67
C PRO A 12 1.34 21.32 19.18
N THR A 13 0.34 20.56 19.63
CA THR A 13 0.08 20.27 21.04
C THR A 13 0.57 18.86 21.40
N PRO A 14 0.70 18.49 22.69
CA PRO A 14 1.04 17.13 23.08
C PRO A 14 0.12 16.04 22.49
N ALA A 15 -1.16 16.37 22.21
CA ALA A 15 -2.12 15.46 21.58
C ALA A 15 -1.81 15.16 20.11
N ASP A 16 -0.94 15.94 19.49
CA ASP A 16 -0.53 15.78 18.08
C ASP A 16 0.66 14.83 17.93
N PHE A 17 1.19 14.30 19.04
CA PHE A 17 2.31 13.36 19.06
C PHE A 17 1.85 11.97 19.51
N GLY A 18 2.41 10.93 18.90
CA GLY A 18 2.26 9.54 19.33
C GLY A 18 3.09 9.23 20.57
N ALA A 19 2.94 8.00 21.07
CA ALA A 19 3.69 7.52 22.25
C ALA A 19 5.21 7.59 22.07
N ASP A 20 5.69 7.51 20.83
CA ASP A 20 7.11 7.56 20.47
C ASP A 20 7.62 9.00 20.25
N GLY A 21 6.81 10.00 20.55
CA GLY A 21 7.16 11.41 20.38
C GLY A 21 7.19 11.88 18.93
N LEU A 22 6.77 11.04 17.98
CA LEU A 22 6.62 11.44 16.59
C LEU A 22 5.27 12.11 16.36
N PRO A 23 5.19 13.13 15.46
CA PRO A 23 3.93 13.76 15.14
C PRO A 23 2.96 12.76 14.50
N LEU A 24 1.69 12.79 14.93
CA LEU A 24 0.64 11.99 14.31
C LEU A 24 0.33 12.53 12.91
N LEU A 25 0.03 11.63 11.99
CA LEU A 25 -0.44 12.02 10.65
C LEU A 25 -1.85 12.61 10.77
N GLN A 26 -1.93 13.93 10.68
CA GLN A 26 -3.19 14.65 10.72
C GLN A 26 -3.16 15.88 9.79
N ASP A 27 -4.33 16.31 9.35
CA ASP A 27 -4.46 17.54 8.59
C ASP A 27 -4.66 18.77 9.50
N GLY A 28 -4.64 19.96 8.90
CA GLY A 28 -4.87 21.22 9.62
C GLY A 28 -6.27 21.37 10.26
N ARG A 29 -7.15 20.38 10.10
CA ARG A 29 -8.48 20.31 10.73
C ARG A 29 -8.55 19.23 11.81
N GLY A 30 -7.44 18.63 12.20
CA GLY A 30 -7.34 17.59 13.23
C GLY A 30 -7.83 16.19 12.78
N ARG A 31 -8.05 15.96 11.48
CA ARG A 31 -8.38 14.61 10.98
C ARG A 31 -7.14 13.76 10.95
N ARG A 32 -7.17 12.61 11.61
CA ARG A 32 -6.06 11.66 11.67
C ARG A 32 -6.11 10.67 10.51
N TYR A 33 -4.97 10.40 9.90
CA TYR A 33 -4.81 9.41 8.86
C TYR A 33 -4.25 8.12 9.47
N THR A 34 -5.13 7.16 9.69
CA THR A 34 -4.79 5.85 10.28
C THR A 34 -4.61 4.74 9.24
N TYR A 35 -4.79 5.08 7.96
CA TYR A 35 -4.72 4.15 6.85
C TYR A 35 -3.80 4.68 5.76
N ALA A 36 -2.85 3.84 5.31
CA ALA A 36 -1.95 4.16 4.22
C ALA A 36 -2.05 3.11 3.09
N ARG A 37 -1.79 3.56 1.87
CA ARG A 37 -1.64 2.69 0.69
C ARG A 37 -0.23 2.85 0.16
N ILE A 38 0.45 1.72 -0.10
CA ILE A 38 1.82 1.69 -0.63
C ILE A 38 1.80 0.90 -1.92
N SER A 39 2.13 1.56 -3.02
CA SER A 39 2.38 0.91 -4.30
C SER A 39 3.74 0.22 -4.25
N LEU A 40 3.77 -1.07 -4.53
CA LEU A 40 4.98 -1.89 -4.46
C LEU A 40 5.66 -2.03 -5.82
N THR A 41 4.91 -1.88 -6.89
CA THR A 41 5.37 -2.02 -8.29
C THR A 41 4.34 -1.37 -9.21
N ASP A 42 4.77 -0.96 -10.36
CA ASP A 42 3.94 -0.52 -11.49
C ASP A 42 3.60 -1.67 -12.46
N ARG A 43 4.28 -2.81 -12.33
CA ARG A 43 4.06 -3.99 -13.17
C ARG A 43 2.78 -4.72 -12.80
N CYS A 44 2.09 -5.22 -13.84
CA CYS A 44 0.90 -6.05 -13.72
C CYS A 44 1.00 -7.21 -14.72
N ASP A 45 0.39 -8.33 -14.40
CA ASP A 45 0.23 -9.49 -15.29
C ASP A 45 -1.08 -9.47 -16.08
N MET A 46 -1.87 -8.39 -15.94
CA MET A 46 -3.09 -8.11 -16.69
C MET A 46 -2.97 -6.79 -17.44
N ALA A 47 -3.64 -6.69 -18.60
CA ALA A 47 -3.70 -5.50 -19.46
C ALA A 47 -5.14 -4.97 -19.53
N CYS A 48 -5.74 -4.62 -18.40
CA CYS A 48 -7.10 -4.09 -18.35
C CYS A 48 -7.21 -2.79 -19.16
N VAL A 49 -8.14 -2.73 -20.10
CA VAL A 49 -8.29 -1.65 -21.08
C VAL A 49 -8.47 -0.25 -20.48
N TYR A 50 -9.00 -0.17 -19.25
CA TYR A 50 -9.21 1.10 -18.53
C TYR A 50 -8.01 1.47 -17.63
N CYS A 51 -7.07 0.54 -17.38
CA CYS A 51 -5.96 0.75 -16.45
C CYS A 51 -4.63 0.96 -17.20
N MET A 52 -4.39 0.18 -18.23
CA MET A 52 -3.15 0.18 -18.99
C MET A 52 -3.48 0.43 -20.48
N PRO A 53 -3.29 1.65 -20.97
CA PRO A 53 -3.55 1.95 -22.37
C PRO A 53 -2.61 1.15 -23.28
N PRO A 54 -3.03 0.78 -24.49
CA PRO A 54 -2.19 0.12 -25.46
C PRO A 54 -0.88 0.89 -25.69
N GLY A 55 0.27 0.23 -25.60
CA GLY A 55 1.60 0.82 -25.76
C GLY A 55 2.19 1.42 -24.50
N GLY A 56 1.54 1.33 -23.32
CA GLY A 56 2.08 1.74 -22.03
C GLY A 56 2.90 0.66 -21.31
N GLU A 57 3.07 -0.50 -21.93
CA GLU A 57 3.71 -1.67 -21.32
C GLU A 57 5.23 -1.53 -21.21
N ASP A 58 5.84 -0.59 -21.96
CA ASP A 58 7.30 -0.43 -22.04
C ASP A 58 7.86 0.60 -21.05
N GLU A 59 7.00 1.37 -20.34
CA GLU A 59 7.42 2.43 -19.42
C GLU A 59 7.31 1.99 -17.95
N HIS A 60 7.90 0.85 -17.61
CA HIS A 60 7.96 0.44 -16.21
C HIS A 60 9.19 1.01 -15.51
N ALA A 61 9.00 1.38 -14.24
CA ALA A 61 10.09 1.78 -13.38
C ALA A 61 11.19 0.71 -13.35
N VAL A 62 12.44 1.14 -13.50
CA VAL A 62 13.56 0.22 -13.33
C VAL A 62 13.67 -0.20 -11.87
N ARG A 63 14.25 -1.38 -11.62
CA ARG A 63 14.31 -1.98 -10.29
C ARG A 63 14.87 -1.03 -9.22
N ASP A 64 15.82 -0.20 -9.59
CA ASP A 64 16.51 0.72 -8.67
C ASP A 64 15.65 1.96 -8.31
N GLU A 65 14.54 2.17 -9.01
CA GLU A 65 13.55 3.21 -8.69
C GLU A 65 12.46 2.71 -7.74
N LEU A 66 12.36 1.39 -7.56
CA LEU A 66 11.42 0.80 -6.62
C LEU A 66 12.05 0.68 -5.24
N MET A 67 11.30 1.06 -4.20
CA MET A 67 11.73 0.82 -2.82
C MET A 67 12.10 -0.65 -2.60
N SER A 68 13.20 -0.89 -1.93
CA SER A 68 13.57 -2.22 -1.42
C SER A 68 12.55 -2.69 -0.36
N PHE A 69 12.56 -3.97 -0.04
CA PHE A 69 11.69 -4.52 1.00
C PHE A 69 11.99 -3.94 2.38
N GLU A 70 13.26 -3.69 2.63
CA GLU A 70 13.76 -3.08 3.85
C GLU A 70 13.26 -1.62 3.99
N GLU A 71 13.26 -0.86 2.91
CA GLU A 71 12.74 0.51 2.88
C GLU A 71 11.22 0.54 3.08
N VAL A 72 10.46 -0.33 2.39
CA VAL A 72 9.01 -0.45 2.60
C VAL A 72 8.67 -0.81 4.04
N ALA A 73 9.36 -1.81 4.61
CA ALA A 73 9.11 -2.24 5.98
C ALA A 73 9.48 -1.15 7.00
N ARG A 74 10.56 -0.41 6.75
CA ARG A 74 10.96 0.75 7.55
C ARG A 74 9.95 1.89 7.43
N LEU A 75 9.45 2.16 6.22
CA LEU A 75 8.40 3.16 6.01
C LEU A 75 7.15 2.81 6.81
N VAL A 76 6.70 1.55 6.79
CA VAL A 76 5.54 1.11 7.58
C VAL A 76 5.79 1.27 9.08
N GLN A 77 7.00 0.98 9.56
CA GLN A 77 7.37 1.18 10.96
C GLN A 77 7.27 2.67 11.37
N VAL A 78 7.75 3.58 10.53
CA VAL A 78 7.62 5.03 10.75
C VAL A 78 6.16 5.47 10.73
N LEU A 79 5.39 5.03 9.73
CA LEU A 79 3.97 5.32 9.63
C LEU A 79 3.19 4.83 10.86
N ALA A 80 3.55 3.66 11.39
CA ALA A 80 2.96 3.12 12.62
C ALA A 80 3.22 4.02 13.84
N ALA A 81 4.44 4.50 13.99
CA ALA A 81 4.79 5.46 15.05
C ALA A 81 4.04 6.80 14.89
N MET A 82 3.67 7.17 13.67
CA MET A 82 2.85 8.35 13.36
C MET A 82 1.32 8.08 13.43
N GLY A 83 0.90 6.92 13.94
CA GLY A 83 -0.52 6.60 14.20
C GLY A 83 -1.24 5.83 13.09
N VAL A 84 -0.54 5.36 12.06
CA VAL A 84 -1.14 4.46 11.05
C VAL A 84 -1.32 3.07 11.64
N THR A 85 -2.55 2.55 11.57
CA THR A 85 -2.93 1.24 12.12
C THR A 85 -3.21 0.19 11.04
N ARG A 86 -3.40 0.63 9.78
CA ARG A 86 -3.64 -0.26 8.65
C ARG A 86 -2.84 0.19 7.43
N VAL A 87 -2.16 -0.74 6.78
CA VAL A 87 -1.44 -0.50 5.53
C VAL A 87 -1.94 -1.46 4.46
N ARG A 88 -2.24 -0.90 3.29
CA ARG A 88 -2.63 -1.66 2.10
C ARG A 88 -1.49 -1.67 1.09
N PHE A 89 -1.00 -2.85 0.78
CA PHE A 89 -0.12 -3.04 -0.35
C PHE A 89 -0.93 -3.08 -1.64
N THR A 90 -0.44 -2.36 -2.63
CA THR A 90 -1.04 -2.21 -3.96
C THR A 90 0.07 -2.04 -5.00
N GLY A 91 -0.26 -1.60 -6.20
CA GLY A 91 0.68 -1.35 -7.29
C GLY A 91 -0.04 -1.51 -8.62
N GLY A 92 0.64 -2.00 -9.63
CA GLY A 92 0.04 -2.72 -10.72
C GLY A 92 -0.58 -3.99 -10.11
N GLU A 93 0.18 -5.09 -10.02
CA GLU A 93 -0.23 -6.27 -9.25
C GLU A 93 0.86 -6.62 -8.21
N PRO A 94 0.60 -6.50 -6.91
CA PRO A 94 1.60 -6.79 -5.87
C PRO A 94 2.14 -8.22 -5.91
N LEU A 95 1.32 -9.19 -6.31
CA LEU A 95 1.70 -10.60 -6.31
C LEU A 95 2.70 -10.97 -7.41
N VAL A 96 2.92 -10.12 -8.42
CA VAL A 96 3.98 -10.34 -9.42
C VAL A 96 5.36 -9.96 -8.88
N ARG A 97 5.42 -9.17 -7.80
CA ARG A 97 6.71 -8.81 -7.21
C ARG A 97 7.35 -10.05 -6.59
N LYS A 98 8.54 -10.39 -7.08
CA LYS A 98 9.30 -11.56 -6.59
C LYS A 98 9.50 -11.46 -5.08
N ASP A 99 9.35 -12.58 -4.37
CA ASP A 99 9.55 -12.70 -2.92
C ASP A 99 8.59 -11.82 -2.07
N ILE A 100 7.39 -11.53 -2.56
CA ILE A 100 6.39 -10.70 -1.88
C ILE A 100 6.06 -11.20 -0.46
N VAL A 101 6.06 -12.51 -0.23
CA VAL A 101 5.85 -13.13 1.09
C VAL A 101 6.92 -12.66 2.09
N ARG A 102 8.18 -12.55 1.65
CA ARG A 102 9.29 -12.04 2.48
C ARG A 102 9.05 -10.58 2.89
N LEU A 103 8.52 -9.75 1.97
CA LEU A 103 8.17 -8.37 2.30
C LEU A 103 7.11 -8.31 3.39
N VAL A 104 6.03 -9.10 3.27
CA VAL A 104 4.94 -9.14 4.26
C VAL A 104 5.50 -9.58 5.62
N ALA A 105 6.29 -10.67 5.67
CA ALA A 105 6.90 -11.17 6.89
C ALA A 105 7.84 -10.13 7.55
N LEU A 106 8.66 -9.45 6.75
CA LEU A 106 9.57 -8.41 7.24
C LEU A 106 8.78 -7.23 7.83
N THR A 107 7.75 -6.78 7.13
CA THR A 107 6.92 -5.66 7.55
C THR A 107 6.15 -6.00 8.82
N HIS A 108 5.53 -7.18 8.88
CA HIS A 108 4.82 -7.64 10.08
C HIS A 108 5.74 -7.74 11.30
N ARG A 109 6.98 -8.21 11.11
CA ARG A 109 7.97 -8.29 12.20
C ARG A 109 8.37 -6.92 12.73
N LEU A 110 8.52 -5.90 11.87
CA LEU A 110 8.93 -4.55 12.27
C LEU A 110 7.78 -3.69 12.80
N ALA A 111 6.55 -3.98 12.39
CA ALA A 111 5.35 -3.25 12.79
C ALA A 111 4.18 -4.21 13.05
N PRO A 112 4.27 -5.09 14.09
CA PRO A 112 3.27 -6.14 14.35
C PRO A 112 1.89 -5.60 14.73
N GLN A 113 1.81 -4.34 15.18
CA GLN A 113 0.57 -3.65 15.53
C GLN A 113 -0.20 -3.14 14.28
N VAL A 114 0.43 -3.13 13.10
CA VAL A 114 -0.21 -2.66 11.87
C VAL A 114 -0.93 -3.82 11.19
N GLU A 115 -2.19 -3.61 10.86
CA GLU A 115 -2.95 -4.53 10.02
C GLU A 115 -2.49 -4.41 8.57
N LEU A 116 -1.84 -5.47 8.06
CA LEU A 116 -1.39 -5.55 6.67
C LEU A 116 -2.48 -6.17 5.81
N VAL A 117 -2.91 -5.47 4.78
CA VAL A 117 -3.87 -5.94 3.78
C VAL A 117 -3.33 -5.70 2.37
N MET A 118 -3.93 -6.34 1.37
CA MET A 118 -3.47 -6.23 -0.02
C MET A 118 -4.65 -6.11 -0.99
N THR A 119 -4.47 -5.38 -2.08
CA THR A 119 -5.37 -5.42 -3.24
C THR A 119 -4.68 -6.22 -4.33
N THR A 120 -5.37 -7.15 -4.96
CA THR A 120 -4.83 -8.04 -5.99
C THR A 120 -5.89 -8.39 -7.03
N ASN A 121 -5.46 -8.68 -8.26
CA ASN A 121 -6.29 -9.28 -9.30
C ASN A 121 -6.51 -10.79 -9.08
N ALA A 122 -5.89 -11.35 -8.05
CA ALA A 122 -5.95 -12.76 -7.65
C ALA A 122 -5.28 -13.77 -8.61
N GLY A 123 -4.64 -13.36 -9.69
CA GLY A 123 -4.00 -14.28 -10.65
C GLY A 123 -3.03 -15.29 -9.99
N ARG A 124 -2.34 -14.89 -8.93
CA ARG A 124 -1.42 -15.74 -8.16
C ARG A 124 -1.88 -16.03 -6.72
N LEU A 125 -3.13 -15.66 -6.38
CA LEU A 125 -3.59 -15.76 -5.00
C LEU A 125 -3.72 -17.21 -4.53
N ALA A 126 -4.15 -18.12 -5.40
CA ALA A 126 -4.29 -19.54 -5.04
C ALA A 126 -2.96 -20.16 -4.55
N GLU A 127 -1.84 -19.75 -5.16
CA GLU A 127 -0.49 -20.19 -4.79
C GLU A 127 0.00 -19.53 -3.50
N LEU A 128 -0.29 -18.24 -3.31
CA LEU A 128 0.37 -17.40 -2.32
C LEU A 128 -0.47 -17.13 -1.06
N ALA A 129 -1.78 -17.46 -1.05
CA ALA A 129 -2.67 -17.12 0.06
C ALA A 129 -2.19 -17.70 1.41
N GLY A 130 -1.84 -18.98 1.46
CA GLY A 130 -1.32 -19.63 2.67
C GLY A 130 -0.03 -18.98 3.17
N PRO A 131 1.02 -18.93 2.35
CA PRO A 131 2.28 -18.27 2.71
C PRO A 131 2.12 -16.79 3.13
N LEU A 132 1.24 -16.02 2.48
CA LEU A 132 0.96 -14.64 2.85
C LEU A 132 0.26 -14.52 4.21
N ALA A 133 -0.72 -15.39 4.49
CA ALA A 133 -1.40 -15.42 5.78
C ALA A 133 -0.42 -15.78 6.93
N GLU A 134 0.44 -16.78 6.73
CA GLU A 134 1.50 -17.16 7.67
C GLU A 134 2.51 -16.03 7.88
N ALA A 135 2.81 -15.25 6.84
CA ALA A 135 3.68 -14.08 6.91
C ALA A 135 3.06 -12.90 7.67
N GLY A 136 1.75 -12.93 7.97
CA GLY A 136 1.06 -11.91 8.74
C GLY A 136 0.12 -11.01 7.92
N LEU A 137 -0.16 -11.34 6.65
CA LEU A 137 -1.21 -10.64 5.89
C LEU A 137 -2.58 -10.99 6.48
N ARG A 138 -3.40 -9.97 6.76
CA ARG A 138 -4.70 -10.15 7.43
C ARG A 138 -5.89 -10.19 6.48
N GLY A 139 -5.73 -9.73 5.26
CA GLY A 139 -6.82 -9.75 4.29
C GLY A 139 -6.40 -9.31 2.90
N VAL A 140 -7.22 -9.70 1.95
CA VAL A 140 -7.09 -9.30 0.54
C VAL A 140 -8.40 -8.70 0.04
N ASN A 141 -8.28 -7.70 -0.82
CA ASN A 141 -9.37 -7.25 -1.68
C ASN A 141 -9.07 -7.75 -3.08
N VAL A 142 -9.94 -8.58 -3.61
CA VAL A 142 -9.84 -9.05 -4.99
C VAL A 142 -10.51 -8.03 -5.90
N SER A 143 -9.74 -7.50 -6.87
CA SER A 143 -10.25 -6.69 -7.97
C SER A 143 -10.63 -7.63 -9.10
N ILE A 144 -11.92 -7.71 -9.40
CA ILE A 144 -12.46 -8.52 -10.47
C ILE A 144 -13.62 -7.79 -11.13
N ASP A 145 -13.61 -7.74 -12.46
CA ASP A 145 -14.60 -6.97 -13.22
C ASP A 145 -15.88 -7.77 -13.49
N SER A 146 -15.77 -9.09 -13.61
CA SER A 146 -16.91 -9.97 -13.81
C SER A 146 -16.66 -11.34 -13.20
N LEU A 147 -17.75 -11.97 -12.70
CA LEU A 147 -17.77 -13.40 -12.34
C LEU A 147 -18.25 -14.26 -13.52
N ASP A 148 -18.67 -13.64 -14.62
CA ASP A 148 -19.01 -14.31 -15.86
C ASP A 148 -17.75 -14.46 -16.70
N GLU A 149 -17.36 -15.69 -17.00
CA GLU A 149 -16.11 -16.02 -17.68
C GLU A 149 -16.03 -15.41 -19.09
N ALA A 150 -17.16 -15.37 -19.82
CA ALA A 150 -17.20 -14.79 -21.17
C ALA A 150 -16.96 -13.27 -21.13
N ARG A 151 -17.57 -12.58 -20.15
CA ARG A 151 -17.37 -11.14 -19.97
C ARG A 151 -15.99 -10.78 -19.40
N PHE A 152 -15.38 -11.68 -18.67
CA PHE A 152 -14.03 -11.46 -18.14
C PHE A 152 -12.97 -11.57 -19.23
N ALA A 153 -13.26 -12.33 -20.30
CA ALA A 153 -12.35 -12.56 -21.43
C ALA A 153 -12.46 -11.46 -22.52
N GLU A 154 -13.42 -10.53 -22.45
CA GLU A 154 -13.58 -9.39 -23.34
C GLU A 154 -12.60 -8.24 -22.98
#